data_a30bda12a9807ae1ad79d5c628a411d0
#
_entry.id   a30bda12a9807ae1ad79d5c628a411d0
#
_cell.length_a   1.000
_cell.length_b   1.000
_cell.length_c   1.000
_cell.angle_alpha   90.00
_cell.angle_beta   90.00
_cell.angle_gamma   90.00
#
_symmetry.space_group_name_H-M   'P 1'
#
loop_
_entity.id
_entity.type
_entity.pdbx_description
1 polymer ?
#
loop_
_entity_poly.entity_id
_entity_poly.type
_entity_poly.pdbx_seq_one_letter_code
_entity_poly.pdbx_strand_id
1 'polypeptide(L)'
;LPMTGAVIVSTPQKVALADARKGINMYQNEKVNVPILGLVENMAWFTPAELPQNKYYLFGKEGVKRLAEEMHVPLLGQIPIVQSICENGDNGTPEVLNDGSQTGQAFMAFARRVVEETGRRNAEQAPTKIVEVKK
;
A
#
# COMPACT_ATOMS: atom_id res chain seq x y z
N LEU A 1 -0.28 19.94 -8.79
CA LEU A 1 -1.53 19.20 -8.87
C LEU A 1 -2.16 19.09 -7.50
N PRO A 2 -3.45 19.32 -7.34
CA PRO A 2 -4.16 19.02 -6.10
C PRO A 2 -4.28 17.50 -5.97
N MET A 3 -3.63 16.92 -4.95
CA MET A 3 -3.67 15.49 -4.69
C MET A 3 -4.77 15.16 -3.70
N THR A 4 -5.62 14.20 -4.01
CA THR A 4 -6.67 13.73 -3.10
C THR A 4 -6.09 13.07 -1.86
N GLY A 5 -5.04 12.28 -2.04
CA GLY A 5 -4.34 11.60 -0.96
C GLY A 5 -3.15 10.79 -1.47
N ALA A 6 -2.42 10.19 -0.56
CA ALA A 6 -1.28 9.33 -0.87
C ALA A 6 -1.48 7.92 -0.31
N VAL A 7 -1.06 6.93 -1.06
CA VAL A 7 -0.91 5.53 -0.62
C VAL A 7 0.58 5.25 -0.51
N ILE A 8 1.01 4.78 0.65
CA ILE A 8 2.41 4.43 0.89
C ILE A 8 2.58 2.93 0.77
N VAL A 9 3.45 2.50 -0.12
CA VAL A 9 3.76 1.08 -0.35
C VAL A 9 5.14 0.78 0.23
N SER A 10 5.24 -0.24 1.06
CA SER A 10 6.52 -0.66 1.66
C SER A 10 6.57 -2.18 1.82
N THR A 11 7.78 -2.71 1.87
CA THR A 11 8.04 -4.07 2.36
C THR A 11 8.12 -4.05 3.90
N PRO A 12 8.01 -5.23 4.59
CA PRO A 12 8.05 -5.27 6.05
C PRO A 12 9.46 -5.12 6.66
N GLN A 13 10.50 -4.91 5.85
CA GLN A 13 11.88 -4.71 6.32
C GLN A 13 12.04 -3.41 7.10
N LYS A 14 12.84 -3.44 8.17
CA LYS A 14 13.09 -2.25 9.01
C LYS A 14 13.63 -1.05 8.23
N VAL A 15 14.53 -1.28 7.27
CA VAL A 15 15.09 -0.20 6.44
C VAL A 15 14.02 0.44 5.55
N ALA A 16 13.14 -0.36 4.95
CA ALA A 16 12.04 0.14 4.14
C ALA A 16 10.99 0.89 4.99
N LEU A 17 10.71 0.39 6.20
CA LEU A 17 9.81 1.05 7.15
C LEU A 17 10.33 2.42 7.60
N ALA A 18 11.63 2.58 7.75
CA ALA A 18 12.24 3.87 8.07
C ALA A 18 11.97 4.90 6.95
N ASP A 19 12.08 4.50 5.69
CA ASP A 19 11.79 5.37 4.55
C ASP A 19 10.29 5.64 4.39
N ALA A 20 9.45 4.63 4.60
CA ALA A 20 8.00 4.80 4.62
C ALA A 20 7.56 5.83 5.68
N ARG A 21 8.13 5.77 6.88
CA ARG A 21 7.89 6.73 7.96
C ARG A 21 8.28 8.16 7.55
N LYS A 22 9.42 8.35 6.90
CA LYS A 22 9.81 9.64 6.36
C LYS A 22 8.82 10.16 5.33
N GLY A 23 8.35 9.29 4.43
CA GLY A 23 7.33 9.63 3.43
C GLY A 23 6.03 10.08 4.07
N ILE A 24 5.54 9.36 5.08
CA ILE A 24 4.34 9.72 5.83
C ILE A 24 4.51 11.12 6.46
N ASN A 25 5.61 11.33 7.18
CA ASN A 25 5.88 12.61 7.83
C ASN A 25 5.98 13.76 6.83
N MET A 26 6.56 13.52 5.65
CA MET A 26 6.62 14.51 4.58
C MET A 26 5.22 14.93 4.10
N TYR A 27 4.34 13.97 3.84
CA TYR A 27 2.97 14.26 3.39
C TYR A 27 2.12 14.92 4.48
N GLN A 28 2.33 14.56 5.73
CA GLN A 28 1.63 15.14 6.89
C GLN A 28 2.18 16.51 7.31
N ASN A 29 3.30 16.95 6.75
CA ASN A 29 3.84 18.28 7.02
C ASN A 29 2.84 19.37 6.60
N GLU A 30 2.66 20.40 7.42
CA GLU A 30 1.69 21.48 7.20
C GLU A 30 1.83 22.18 5.84
N LYS A 31 3.05 22.25 5.31
CA LYS A 31 3.32 22.87 4.01
C LYS A 31 2.92 22.01 2.82
N VAL A 32 2.92 20.69 2.98
CA VAL A 32 2.53 19.71 1.95
C VAL A 32 1.06 19.33 2.14
N ASN A 33 0.72 18.92 3.34
CA ASN A 33 -0.63 18.62 3.82
C ASN A 33 -1.46 17.75 2.86
N VAL A 34 -0.89 16.62 2.45
CA VAL A 34 -1.56 15.61 1.63
C VAL A 34 -2.01 14.48 2.55
N PRO A 35 -3.31 14.15 2.62
CA PRO A 35 -3.80 13.07 3.45
C PRO A 35 -3.19 11.72 3.05
N ILE A 36 -2.84 10.89 4.04
CA ILE A 36 -2.47 9.50 3.81
C ILE A 36 -3.73 8.65 3.80
N LEU A 37 -4.06 8.05 2.66
CA LEU A 37 -5.20 7.14 2.51
C LEU A 37 -4.94 5.82 3.24
N GLY A 38 -3.70 5.40 3.30
CA GLY A 38 -3.27 4.22 4.02
C GLY A 38 -1.95 3.65 3.52
N LEU A 39 -1.56 2.53 4.14
CA LEU A 39 -0.33 1.81 3.81
C LEU A 39 -0.66 0.47 3.16
N VAL A 40 0.25 0.01 2.32
CA VAL A 40 0.21 -1.34 1.71
C VAL A 40 1.50 -2.07 2.06
N GLU A 41 1.37 -3.27 2.60
CA GLU A 41 2.51 -4.17 2.80
C GLU A 41 2.72 -5.02 1.55
N ASN A 42 3.74 -4.69 0.77
CA ASN A 42 4.15 -5.48 -0.37
C ASN A 42 5.21 -6.51 0.05
N MET A 43 5.27 -7.63 -0.65
CA MET A 43 6.16 -8.75 -0.30
C MET A 43 5.95 -9.23 1.14
N ALA A 44 4.69 -9.28 1.56
CA ALA A 44 4.31 -9.58 2.94
C ALA A 44 4.71 -10.99 3.39
N TRP A 45 4.60 -11.96 2.52
CA TRP A 45 5.03 -13.35 2.70
C TRP A 45 5.21 -14.05 1.36
N PHE A 46 5.91 -15.15 1.39
CA PHE A 46 6.03 -16.09 0.27
C PHE A 46 5.24 -17.36 0.55
N THR A 47 4.49 -17.83 -0.42
CA THR A 47 3.79 -19.12 -0.37
C THR A 47 4.24 -19.95 -1.56
N PRO A 48 4.97 -21.08 -1.37
CA PRO A 48 5.32 -22.00 -2.45
C PRO A 48 4.05 -22.63 -3.07
N ALA A 49 4.08 -22.87 -4.36
CA ALA A 49 2.97 -23.53 -5.05
C ALA A 49 2.68 -24.94 -4.49
N GLU A 50 3.72 -25.64 -4.09
CA GLU A 50 3.65 -26.99 -3.53
C GLU A 50 3.12 -27.03 -2.09
N LEU A 51 3.17 -25.90 -1.40
CA LEU A 51 2.75 -25.74 -0.01
C LEU A 51 1.82 -24.54 0.17
N PRO A 52 0.61 -24.57 -0.42
CA PRO A 52 -0.27 -23.40 -0.49
C PRO A 52 -0.79 -22.91 0.86
N GLN A 53 -0.64 -23.72 1.92
CA GLN A 53 -1.03 -23.33 3.28
C GLN A 53 0.11 -22.68 4.10
N ASN A 54 1.34 -22.68 3.55
CA ASN A 54 2.50 -22.18 4.25
C ASN A 54 2.78 -20.72 3.90
N LYS A 55 3.15 -19.92 4.89
CA LYS A 55 3.60 -18.53 4.72
C LYS A 55 4.99 -18.36 5.27
N TYR A 56 5.91 -17.93 4.43
CA TYR A 56 7.30 -17.64 4.80
C TYR A 56 7.53 -16.13 4.77
N TYR A 57 7.87 -15.55 5.89
CA TYR A 57 8.05 -14.10 6.06
C TYR A 57 9.51 -13.72 5.78
N LEU A 58 9.89 -13.72 4.51
CA LEU A 58 11.27 -13.53 4.07
C LEU A 58 11.84 -12.15 4.45
N PHE A 59 11.01 -11.13 4.50
CA PHE A 59 11.40 -9.75 4.80
C PHE A 59 10.89 -9.24 6.15
N GLY A 60 10.44 -10.14 7.01
CA GLY A 60 9.82 -9.81 8.30
C GLY A 60 8.31 -9.95 8.27
N LYS A 61 7.71 -10.04 9.44
CA LYS A 61 6.28 -10.28 9.62
C LYS A 61 5.55 -9.03 10.06
N GLU A 62 4.54 -8.64 9.29
CA GLU A 62 3.58 -7.57 9.63
C GLU A 62 4.22 -6.21 9.99
N GLY A 63 5.37 -5.88 9.38
CA GLY A 63 6.08 -4.64 9.69
C GLY A 63 5.29 -3.38 9.31
N VAL A 64 4.67 -3.38 8.13
CA VAL A 64 3.86 -2.26 7.66
C VAL A 64 2.55 -2.17 8.43
N LYS A 65 1.96 -3.30 8.81
CA LYS A 65 0.76 -3.31 9.67
C LYS A 65 1.03 -2.62 11.00
N ARG A 66 2.14 -2.94 11.67
CA ARG A 66 2.54 -2.27 12.91
C ARG A 66 2.81 -0.77 12.70
N LEU A 67 3.45 -0.41 11.57
CA LEU A 67 3.67 1.00 11.23
C LEU A 67 2.34 1.73 11.03
N ALA A 68 1.36 1.11 10.36
CA ALA A 68 0.04 1.69 10.16
C ALA A 68 -0.68 1.96 11.50
N GLU A 69 -0.63 1.00 12.42
CA GLU A 69 -1.17 1.14 13.78
C GLU A 69 -0.49 2.29 14.53
N GLU A 70 0.85 2.34 14.51
CA GLU A 70 1.66 3.36 15.17
C GLU A 70 1.40 4.78 14.63
N MET A 71 1.26 4.90 13.31
CA MET A 71 1.02 6.19 12.64
C MET A 71 -0.48 6.56 12.55
N HIS A 72 -1.37 5.72 13.08
CA HIS A 72 -2.83 5.91 13.04
C HIS A 72 -3.39 6.09 11.62
N VAL A 73 -2.90 5.28 10.69
CA VAL A 73 -3.38 5.26 9.29
C VAL A 73 -3.87 3.85 8.93
N PRO A 74 -4.81 3.72 7.98
CA PRO A 74 -5.32 2.41 7.60
C PRO A 74 -4.26 1.51 6.95
N LEU A 75 -4.33 0.20 7.19
CA LEU A 75 -3.69 -0.81 6.36
C LEU A 75 -4.65 -1.17 5.23
N LEU A 76 -4.27 -0.87 3.99
CA LEU A 76 -5.13 -1.07 2.82
C LEU A 76 -5.04 -2.49 2.26
N GLY A 77 -3.92 -3.16 2.44
CA GLY A 77 -3.72 -4.52 1.98
C GLY A 77 -2.34 -5.07 2.27
N GLN A 78 -2.23 -6.38 2.12
CA GLN A 78 -0.99 -7.13 2.19
C GLN A 78 -0.87 -7.99 0.94
N ILE A 79 0.17 -7.79 0.16
CA ILE A 79 0.39 -8.46 -1.12
C ILE A 79 1.50 -9.49 -0.94
N PRO A 80 1.26 -10.77 -1.22
CA PRO A 80 2.27 -11.81 -1.12
C PRO A 80 3.31 -11.73 -2.23
N ILE A 81 4.42 -12.43 -2.07
CA ILE A 81 5.37 -12.71 -3.13
C ILE A 81 4.89 -13.97 -3.86
N VAL A 82 4.59 -13.84 -5.15
CA VAL A 82 4.31 -14.98 -6.03
C VAL A 82 4.97 -14.76 -7.39
N GLN A 83 5.40 -15.84 -8.01
CA GLN A 83 6.09 -15.79 -9.30
C GLN A 83 5.22 -15.18 -10.40
N SER A 84 3.92 -15.49 -10.40
CA SER A 84 2.98 -14.97 -11.40
C SER A 84 2.87 -13.45 -11.44
N ILE A 85 3.12 -12.74 -10.35
CA ILE A 85 3.14 -11.28 -10.37
C ILE A 85 4.23 -10.75 -11.31
N CYS A 86 5.43 -11.34 -11.22
CA CYS A 86 6.55 -10.97 -12.09
C CYS A 86 6.25 -11.34 -13.56
N GLU A 87 5.90 -12.59 -13.81
CA GLU A 87 5.63 -13.11 -15.15
C GLU A 87 4.49 -12.35 -15.85
N ASN A 88 3.41 -12.11 -15.13
CA ASN A 88 2.27 -11.37 -15.66
C ASN A 88 2.60 -9.88 -15.88
N GLY A 89 3.40 -9.29 -15.00
CA GLY A 89 3.90 -7.94 -15.18
C GLY A 89 4.74 -7.78 -16.45
N ASP A 90 5.67 -8.71 -16.67
CA ASP A 90 6.54 -8.72 -17.85
C ASP A 90 5.75 -8.95 -19.15
N ASN A 91 4.69 -9.74 -19.09
CA ASN A 91 3.82 -10.04 -20.23
C ASN A 91 2.71 -8.99 -20.47
N GLY A 92 2.60 -7.99 -19.61
CA GLY A 92 1.55 -6.96 -19.72
C GLY A 92 0.14 -7.47 -19.39
N THR A 93 0.03 -8.55 -18.62
CA THR A 93 -1.22 -9.14 -18.15
C THR A 93 -1.33 -8.99 -16.63
N PRO A 94 -1.92 -7.90 -16.11
CA PRO A 94 -1.96 -7.66 -14.68
C PRO A 94 -2.57 -8.82 -13.89
N GLU A 95 -1.95 -9.19 -12.78
CA GLU A 95 -2.39 -10.31 -11.91
C GLU A 95 -3.84 -10.12 -11.41
N VAL A 96 -4.31 -8.89 -11.31
CA VAL A 96 -5.69 -8.58 -10.90
C VAL A 96 -6.75 -9.13 -11.85
N LEU A 97 -6.39 -9.41 -13.11
CA LEU A 97 -7.29 -10.02 -14.09
C LEU A 97 -7.47 -11.53 -13.89
N ASN A 98 -6.70 -12.14 -13.01
CA ASN A 98 -6.81 -13.55 -12.64
C ASN A 98 -7.72 -13.70 -11.41
N ASP A 99 -9.04 -13.67 -11.65
CA ASP A 99 -10.07 -13.69 -10.60
C ASP A 99 -9.99 -14.93 -9.68
N GLY A 100 -9.44 -16.03 -10.16
CA GLY A 100 -9.30 -17.29 -9.42
C GLY A 100 -8.08 -17.33 -8.50
N SER A 101 -7.13 -16.40 -8.62
CA SER A 101 -5.92 -16.41 -7.82
C SER A 101 -6.09 -15.68 -6.48
N GLN A 102 -5.46 -16.19 -5.42
CA GLN A 102 -5.41 -15.50 -4.12
C GLN A 102 -4.76 -14.11 -4.26
N THR A 103 -3.80 -13.98 -5.15
CA THR A 103 -3.09 -12.73 -5.40
C THR A 103 -3.97 -11.72 -6.13
N GLY A 104 -4.70 -12.14 -7.16
CA GLY A 104 -5.70 -11.31 -7.83
C GLY A 104 -6.75 -10.79 -6.85
N GLN A 105 -7.24 -11.66 -5.96
CA GLN A 105 -8.17 -11.28 -4.89
C GLN A 105 -7.55 -10.28 -3.90
N ALA A 106 -6.27 -10.43 -3.55
CA ALA A 106 -5.57 -9.49 -2.68
C ALA A 106 -5.47 -8.10 -3.32
N PHE A 107 -5.14 -8.00 -4.60
CA PHE A 107 -5.14 -6.73 -5.35
C PHE A 107 -6.53 -6.10 -5.43
N MET A 108 -7.58 -6.90 -5.69
CA MET A 108 -8.96 -6.40 -5.72
C MET A 108 -9.42 -5.90 -4.35
N ALA A 109 -9.11 -6.62 -3.28
CA ALA A 109 -9.41 -6.18 -1.92
C ALA A 109 -8.69 -4.87 -1.57
N PHE A 110 -7.43 -4.75 -1.94
CA PHE A 110 -6.66 -3.51 -1.81
C PHE A 110 -7.31 -2.36 -2.59
N ALA A 111 -7.65 -2.57 -3.86
CA ALA A 111 -8.30 -1.55 -4.68
C ALA A 111 -9.63 -1.06 -4.08
N ARG A 112 -10.46 -1.96 -3.57
CA ARG A 112 -11.71 -1.61 -2.87
C ARG A 112 -11.44 -0.73 -1.64
N ARG A 113 -10.44 -1.07 -0.84
CA ARG A 113 -10.03 -0.28 0.33
C ARG A 113 -9.58 1.13 -0.07
N VAL A 114 -8.83 1.27 -1.17
CA VAL A 114 -8.45 2.59 -1.69
C VAL A 114 -9.67 3.41 -2.07
N VAL A 115 -10.66 2.83 -2.73
CA VAL A 115 -11.92 3.50 -3.09
C VAL A 115 -12.68 3.95 -1.84
N GLU A 116 -12.81 3.07 -0.85
CA GLU A 116 -13.49 3.38 0.43
C GLU A 116 -12.80 4.53 1.18
N GLU A 117 -11.48 4.48 1.32
CA GLU A 117 -10.72 5.52 2.03
C GLU A 117 -10.72 6.86 1.27
N THR A 118 -10.70 6.81 -0.07
CA THR A 118 -10.85 8.00 -0.91
C THR A 118 -12.23 8.64 -0.71
N GLY A 119 -13.28 7.84 -0.67
CA GLY A 119 -14.65 8.31 -0.39
C GLY A 119 -14.77 8.94 1.00
N ARG A 120 -14.22 8.30 2.02
CA ARG A 120 -14.18 8.82 3.39
C ARG A 120 -13.43 10.16 3.46
N ARG A 121 -12.23 10.19 2.90
CA ARG A 121 -11.42 11.40 2.82
C ARG A 121 -12.19 12.55 2.18
N ASN A 122 -12.86 12.34 1.05
CA ASN A 122 -13.61 13.36 0.34
C ASN A 122 -14.86 13.84 1.10
N ALA A 123 -15.44 12.97 1.94
CA ALA A 123 -16.58 13.34 2.78
C ALA A 123 -16.17 14.15 4.02
N GLU A 124 -14.98 13.86 4.59
CA GLU A 124 -14.52 14.43 5.87
C GLU A 124 -13.62 15.65 5.74
N GLN A 125 -12.97 15.82 4.59
CA GLN A 125 -11.94 16.86 4.40
C GLN A 125 -12.21 17.70 3.15
N ALA A 126 -11.85 18.99 3.25
CA ALA A 126 -11.86 19.90 2.10
C ALA A 126 -10.83 19.45 1.02
N PRO A 127 -11.02 19.86 -0.26
CA PRO A 127 -10.05 19.61 -1.32
C PRO A 127 -8.64 20.07 -0.93
N THR A 128 -7.64 19.29 -1.27
CA THR A 128 -6.23 19.62 -1.03
C THR A 128 -5.85 20.89 -1.81
N LYS A 129 -5.22 21.82 -1.15
CA LYS A 129 -4.72 23.06 -1.78
C LYS A 129 -3.50 22.76 -2.64
N ILE A 130 -3.36 23.49 -3.74
CA ILE A 130 -2.15 23.45 -4.56
C ILE A 130 -1.01 24.06 -3.74
N VAL A 131 0.11 23.36 -3.65
CA VAL A 131 1.33 23.90 -3.02
C VAL A 131 1.92 24.96 -3.96
N GLU A 132 1.87 26.22 -3.56
CA GLU A 132 2.54 27.29 -4.27
C GLU A 132 4.03 27.29 -3.93
N VAL A 133 4.86 26.97 -4.91
CA VAL A 133 6.31 27.16 -4.80
C VAL A 133 6.59 28.64 -5.02
N LYS A 134 6.83 29.39 -3.95
CA LYS A 134 7.37 30.75 -4.08
C LYS A 134 8.77 30.64 -4.68
N LYS A 135 8.94 31.23 -5.87
CA LYS A 135 10.25 31.40 -6.50
C LYS A 135 11.10 32.38 -5.69
#